data_cb721d4a08c6ffeee650f0ccc1d917ee
#
_entry.id   cb721d4a08c6ffeee650f0ccc1d917ee
#
_cell.length_a   1.000
_cell.length_b   1.000
_cell.length_c   1.000
_cell.angle_alpha   90.00
_cell.angle_beta   90.00
_cell.angle_gamma   90.00
#
_symmetry.space_group_name_H-M   'P 1'
#
loop_
_entity.id
_entity.type
_entity.pdbx_description
1 polymer ?
#
loop_
_entity_poly.entity_id
_entity_poly.type
_entity_poly.pdbx_seq_one_letter_code
_entity_poly.pdbx_strand_id
1 'polypeptide(L)'
;MRRALINSRNVPAIQAIQQVVDEVGMDQIKEFATSLGIDDYGTDFVEAKGLGGFTYGTDPLAMSAAYAAFGRGGIYIEPYTFTRIVYIETEEEYVHPIEQTRVMSEETAYMITDILVDAGVSGVGGNFSIQGTDIAAKGGTSTISASDAEAYDVPRSATPNHWNITYSPDYSIALWLGHDKLTDGYLTSGTGYNPRRQIMAAVATRIYETGSRFEQPSGVVSATIELGTYPLQLASEYTPSNLKSTELFKAGYEPTEVSSRFDTLADPTNGTSTYDGSTIRISWDAIEIPDAINPDYLEEYFNGYFSDYYAEYAEEYYQDRIAYNDANIGTIGYQVYLQDASGNLVSLGYTTNNYYTYSAS
;
A
#
# COMPACT_ATOMS: atom_id res chain seq x y z
N MET A 1 2.85 -0.05 1.20
CA MET A 1 1.49 -0.65 1.31
C MET A 1 0.48 0.02 0.37
N ARG A 2 0.26 1.35 0.38
CA ARG A 2 -0.71 2.08 -0.46
C ARG A 2 -0.67 1.68 -1.94
N ARG A 3 0.48 1.81 -2.62
CA ARG A 3 0.62 1.42 -4.04
C ARG A 3 0.32 -0.05 -4.32
N ALA A 4 0.61 -0.95 -3.39
CA ALA A 4 0.34 -2.38 -3.54
C ALA A 4 -1.17 -2.65 -3.52
N LEU A 5 -1.91 -2.04 -2.58
CA LEU A 5 -3.34 -2.22 -2.45
C LEU A 5 -4.11 -1.57 -3.60
N ILE A 6 -3.76 -0.34 -4.01
CA ILE A 6 -4.35 0.35 -5.16
C ILE A 6 -4.20 -0.47 -6.45
N ASN A 7 -3.00 -1.02 -6.68
CA ASN A 7 -2.71 -1.82 -7.88
C ASN A 7 -3.04 -3.31 -7.72
N SER A 8 -3.63 -3.71 -6.59
CA SER A 8 -4.02 -5.10 -6.29
C SER A 8 -2.86 -6.09 -6.52
N ARG A 9 -1.69 -5.82 -5.93
CA ARG A 9 -0.49 -6.64 -6.09
C ARG A 9 -0.53 -7.86 -5.16
N ASN A 10 -0.38 -9.06 -5.73
CA ASN A 10 -0.48 -10.31 -4.98
C ASN A 10 0.72 -10.56 -4.06
N VAL A 11 1.96 -10.30 -4.52
CA VAL A 11 3.16 -10.56 -3.72
C VAL A 11 3.12 -9.80 -2.40
N PRO A 12 2.91 -8.47 -2.34
CA PRO A 12 2.80 -7.78 -1.05
C PRO A 12 1.62 -8.25 -0.19
N ALA A 13 0.54 -8.75 -0.79
CA ALA A 13 -0.60 -9.29 -0.04
C ALA A 13 -0.24 -10.62 0.65
N ILE A 14 0.45 -11.52 -0.05
CA ILE A 14 0.95 -12.77 0.54
C ILE A 14 1.97 -12.47 1.64
N GLN A 15 2.90 -11.58 1.40
CA GLN A 15 3.88 -11.19 2.41
C GLN A 15 3.21 -10.62 3.66
N ALA A 16 2.20 -9.77 3.50
CA ALA A 16 1.45 -9.22 4.64
C ALA A 16 0.68 -10.31 5.42
N ILE A 17 0.06 -11.26 4.74
CA ILE A 17 -0.66 -12.35 5.43
C ILE A 17 0.30 -13.29 6.15
N GLN A 18 1.46 -13.61 5.55
CA GLN A 18 2.48 -14.43 6.20
C GLN A 18 3.00 -13.76 7.49
N GLN A 19 3.32 -12.47 7.43
CA GLN A 19 3.73 -11.71 8.61
C GLN A 19 2.67 -11.77 9.73
N VAL A 20 1.39 -11.59 9.38
CA VAL A 20 0.30 -11.69 10.37
C VAL A 20 0.16 -13.13 10.90
N VAL A 21 0.31 -14.15 10.03
CA VAL A 21 0.30 -15.56 10.47
C VAL A 21 1.41 -15.85 11.47
N ASP A 22 2.61 -15.35 11.23
CA ASP A 22 3.76 -15.53 12.12
C ASP A 22 3.54 -14.84 13.48
N GLU A 23 2.87 -13.70 13.50
CA GLU A 23 2.60 -12.94 14.73
C GLU A 23 1.44 -13.49 15.56
N VAL A 24 0.32 -13.85 14.92
CA VAL A 24 -0.93 -14.17 15.64
C VAL A 24 -1.53 -15.53 15.28
N GLY A 25 -1.00 -16.19 14.27
CA GLY A 25 -1.49 -17.49 13.78
C GLY A 25 -2.67 -17.41 12.83
N MET A 26 -2.87 -18.48 12.07
CA MET A 26 -3.91 -18.57 11.03
C MET A 26 -5.33 -18.54 11.61
N ASP A 27 -5.53 -19.07 12.82
CA ASP A 27 -6.85 -19.12 13.47
C ASP A 27 -7.37 -17.71 13.77
N GLN A 28 -6.51 -16.77 14.17
CA GLN A 28 -6.89 -15.38 14.42
C GLN A 28 -7.32 -14.66 13.11
N ILE A 29 -6.68 -14.97 11.99
CA ILE A 29 -7.08 -14.44 10.68
C ILE A 29 -8.44 -14.99 10.27
N LYS A 30 -8.68 -16.27 10.51
CA LYS A 30 -9.98 -16.91 10.30
C LYS A 30 -11.07 -16.27 11.17
N GLU A 31 -10.81 -16.10 12.46
CA GLU A 31 -11.73 -15.42 13.38
C GLU A 31 -12.06 -14.01 12.94
N PHE A 32 -11.05 -13.26 12.46
CA PHE A 32 -11.27 -11.92 11.91
C PHE A 32 -12.15 -11.94 10.68
N ALA A 33 -11.89 -12.83 9.71
CA ALA A 33 -12.73 -12.98 8.53
C ALA A 33 -14.17 -13.34 8.90
N THR A 34 -14.36 -14.31 9.81
CA THR A 34 -15.68 -14.73 10.31
C THR A 34 -16.41 -13.59 11.04
N SER A 35 -15.69 -12.75 11.80
CA SER A 35 -16.27 -11.59 12.47
C SER A 35 -16.81 -10.53 11.49
N LEU A 36 -16.37 -10.56 10.25
CA LEU A 36 -16.87 -9.75 9.13
C LEU A 36 -17.98 -10.45 8.31
N GLY A 37 -18.47 -11.60 8.78
CA GLY A 37 -19.46 -12.40 8.07
C GLY A 37 -18.92 -13.17 6.86
N ILE A 38 -17.59 -13.31 6.75
CA ILE A 38 -16.94 -14.09 5.69
C ILE A 38 -16.60 -15.46 6.27
N ASP A 39 -17.39 -16.47 5.93
CA ASP A 39 -17.17 -17.86 6.34
C ASP A 39 -16.98 -18.76 5.11
N ASP A 40 -16.01 -19.65 5.17
CA ASP A 40 -15.74 -20.66 4.14
C ASP A 40 -16.17 -22.08 4.62
N TYR A 41 -17.19 -22.13 5.46
CA TYR A 41 -17.96 -23.30 5.87
C TYR A 41 -17.11 -24.53 6.26
N GLY A 42 -16.19 -24.35 7.19
CA GLY A 42 -15.45 -25.43 7.81
C GLY A 42 -14.28 -26.00 7.01
N THR A 43 -13.86 -25.34 5.96
CA THR A 43 -12.60 -25.68 5.29
C THR A 43 -11.40 -25.12 6.04
N ASP A 44 -10.25 -25.75 5.85
CA ASP A 44 -8.99 -25.24 6.43
C ASP A 44 -8.71 -23.83 5.90
N PHE A 45 -8.37 -22.92 6.80
CA PHE A 45 -7.96 -21.59 6.42
C PHE A 45 -6.47 -21.63 6.08
N VAL A 46 -6.15 -21.37 4.81
CA VAL A 46 -4.79 -21.42 4.27
C VAL A 46 -4.40 -20.06 3.66
N GLU A 47 -3.12 -19.78 3.52
CA GLU A 47 -2.59 -18.52 3.00
C GLU A 47 -3.20 -18.09 1.65
N ALA A 48 -3.55 -19.03 0.78
CA ALA A 48 -4.21 -18.74 -0.48
C ALA A 48 -5.53 -17.99 -0.34
N LYS A 49 -6.19 -18.10 0.83
CA LYS A 49 -7.42 -17.34 1.14
C LYS A 49 -7.15 -15.84 1.28
N GLY A 50 -5.94 -15.44 1.64
CA GLY A 50 -5.49 -14.04 1.60
C GLY A 50 -5.53 -13.40 0.22
N LEU A 51 -5.56 -14.21 -0.84
CA LEU A 51 -5.77 -13.77 -2.22
C LEU A 51 -7.20 -14.07 -2.74
N GLY A 52 -8.09 -14.54 -1.89
CA GLY A 52 -9.46 -14.90 -2.26
C GLY A 52 -9.63 -16.34 -2.78
N GLY A 53 -8.65 -17.23 -2.51
CA GLY A 53 -8.71 -18.66 -2.87
C GLY A 53 -9.59 -19.49 -1.94
N PHE A 54 -10.87 -19.13 -1.82
CA PHE A 54 -11.84 -19.84 -0.98
C PHE A 54 -12.36 -21.11 -1.67
N THR A 55 -12.66 -22.14 -0.87
CA THR A 55 -13.20 -23.41 -1.37
C THR A 55 -14.63 -23.27 -1.86
N TYR A 56 -15.49 -22.60 -1.08
CA TYR A 56 -16.90 -22.38 -1.41
C TYR A 56 -17.18 -20.93 -1.82
N GLY A 57 -16.24 -20.02 -1.55
CA GLY A 57 -16.38 -18.60 -1.85
C GLY A 57 -17.26 -17.86 -0.84
N THR A 58 -17.82 -16.75 -1.30
CA THR A 58 -18.73 -15.89 -0.52
C THR A 58 -19.74 -15.26 -1.48
N ASP A 59 -20.73 -14.55 -0.94
CA ASP A 59 -21.78 -13.90 -1.71
C ASP A 59 -21.70 -12.36 -1.65
N PRO A 60 -22.40 -11.64 -2.56
CA PRO A 60 -22.38 -10.18 -2.59
C PRO A 60 -22.93 -9.52 -1.33
N LEU A 61 -23.88 -10.16 -0.64
CA LEU A 61 -24.46 -9.59 0.59
C LEU A 61 -23.44 -9.58 1.71
N ALA A 62 -22.78 -10.72 1.96
CA ALA A 62 -21.70 -10.84 2.94
C ALA A 62 -20.55 -9.87 2.63
N MET A 63 -20.13 -9.80 1.37
CA MET A 63 -19.05 -8.88 0.95
C MET A 63 -19.44 -7.40 1.12
N SER A 64 -20.68 -7.01 0.81
CA SER A 64 -21.10 -5.63 1.02
C SER A 64 -21.15 -5.27 2.50
N ALA A 65 -21.58 -6.19 3.37
CA ALA A 65 -21.59 -5.99 4.82
C ALA A 65 -20.18 -5.89 5.42
N ALA A 66 -19.26 -6.77 4.97
CA ALA A 66 -17.88 -6.77 5.40
C ALA A 66 -17.16 -5.42 5.05
N TYR A 67 -17.35 -4.94 3.82
CA TYR A 67 -16.78 -3.67 3.42
C TYR A 67 -17.47 -2.45 4.06
N ALA A 68 -18.77 -2.55 4.36
CA ALA A 68 -19.46 -1.52 5.13
C ALA A 68 -18.90 -1.34 6.55
N ALA A 69 -18.29 -2.39 7.13
CA ALA A 69 -17.63 -2.27 8.43
C ALA A 69 -16.46 -1.30 8.40
N PHE A 70 -15.69 -1.21 7.31
CA PHE A 70 -14.66 -0.19 7.15
C PHE A 70 -15.27 1.21 7.11
N GLY A 71 -16.34 1.41 6.33
CA GLY A 71 -17.03 2.71 6.24
C GLY A 71 -17.70 3.15 7.56
N ARG A 72 -17.99 2.20 8.45
CA ARG A 72 -18.57 2.44 9.79
C ARG A 72 -17.52 2.52 10.90
N GLY A 73 -16.27 2.83 10.58
CA GLY A 73 -15.20 2.93 11.59
C GLY A 73 -14.94 1.62 12.34
N GLY A 74 -15.03 0.48 11.66
CA GLY A 74 -14.74 -0.83 12.22
C GLY A 74 -15.92 -1.54 12.90
N ILE A 75 -17.14 -1.08 12.67
CA ILE A 75 -18.37 -1.68 13.21
C ILE A 75 -19.03 -2.57 12.15
N TYR A 76 -19.09 -3.86 12.41
CA TYR A 76 -19.86 -4.82 11.62
C TYR A 76 -21.31 -4.88 12.10
N ILE A 77 -22.23 -4.95 11.15
CA ILE A 77 -23.67 -5.18 11.37
C ILE A 77 -24.09 -6.29 10.43
N GLU A 78 -24.70 -7.34 10.99
CA GLU A 78 -25.26 -8.41 10.19
C GLU A 78 -26.36 -7.88 9.25
N PRO A 79 -26.34 -8.26 7.95
CA PRO A 79 -27.34 -7.78 7.00
C PRO A 79 -28.76 -8.21 7.40
N TYR A 80 -29.69 -7.26 7.31
CA TYR A 80 -31.10 -7.50 7.56
C TYR A 80 -31.96 -6.83 6.47
N THR A 81 -33.17 -7.35 6.24
CA THR A 81 -34.07 -6.86 5.19
C THR A 81 -35.28 -6.09 5.73
N PHE A 82 -35.50 -6.11 7.04
CA PHE A 82 -36.57 -5.37 7.70
C PHE A 82 -36.14 -4.91 9.09
N THR A 83 -36.65 -3.78 9.51
CA THR A 83 -36.42 -3.22 10.85
C THR A 83 -37.58 -3.49 11.78
N ARG A 84 -38.76 -3.66 11.21
CA ARG A 84 -40.01 -3.80 11.99
C ARG A 84 -41.04 -4.61 11.22
N ILE A 85 -41.79 -5.47 11.94
CA ILE A 85 -42.97 -6.16 11.46
C ILE A 85 -44.13 -5.77 12.37
N VAL A 86 -45.25 -5.37 11.78
CA VAL A 86 -46.52 -5.09 12.50
C VAL A 86 -47.52 -6.13 12.09
N TYR A 87 -48.06 -6.88 13.04
CA TYR A 87 -49.14 -7.86 12.83
C TYR A 87 -50.47 -7.12 12.81
N ILE A 88 -51.12 -7.05 11.65
CA ILE A 88 -52.29 -6.20 11.43
C ILE A 88 -53.48 -6.62 12.31
N GLU A 89 -53.62 -7.93 12.57
CA GLU A 89 -54.79 -8.46 13.32
C GLU A 89 -54.66 -8.27 14.84
N THR A 90 -53.40 -8.29 15.38
CA THR A 90 -53.16 -8.20 16.82
C THR A 90 -52.56 -6.85 17.24
N GLU A 91 -52.17 -6.03 16.26
CA GLU A 91 -51.43 -4.79 16.45
C GLU A 91 -50.07 -5.00 17.19
N GLU A 92 -49.66 -6.26 17.33
CA GLU A 92 -48.35 -6.58 17.90
C GLU A 92 -47.24 -6.15 16.96
N GLU A 93 -46.13 -5.68 17.55
CA GLU A 93 -44.97 -5.18 16.83
C GLU A 93 -43.74 -6.01 17.20
N TYR A 94 -43.04 -6.48 16.19
CA TYR A 94 -41.68 -7.03 16.31
C TYR A 94 -40.68 -6.02 15.76
N VAL A 95 -39.75 -5.60 16.57
CA VAL A 95 -38.61 -4.74 16.16
C VAL A 95 -37.38 -5.62 16.06
N HIS A 96 -36.73 -5.62 14.89
CA HIS A 96 -35.53 -6.41 14.67
C HIS A 96 -34.37 -5.80 15.49
N PRO A 97 -33.72 -6.59 16.35
CA PRO A 97 -32.56 -6.11 17.10
C PRO A 97 -31.37 -5.92 16.15
N ILE A 98 -30.82 -4.71 16.10
CA ILE A 98 -29.62 -4.42 15.29
C ILE A 98 -28.42 -4.51 16.21
N GLU A 99 -27.69 -5.62 16.10
CA GLU A 99 -26.44 -5.82 16.84
C GLU A 99 -25.28 -5.15 16.11
N GLN A 100 -24.43 -4.44 16.85
CA GLN A 100 -23.26 -3.75 16.37
C GLN A 100 -22.01 -4.37 17.01
N THR A 101 -21.15 -4.96 16.22
CA THR A 101 -19.94 -5.61 16.70
C THR A 101 -18.69 -4.85 16.21
N ARG A 102 -17.85 -4.39 17.12
CA ARG A 102 -16.56 -3.81 16.74
C ARG A 102 -15.59 -4.92 16.37
N VAL A 103 -15.19 -4.95 15.11
CA VAL A 103 -14.30 -5.98 14.55
C VAL A 103 -12.88 -5.46 14.29
N MET A 104 -12.71 -4.14 14.21
CA MET A 104 -11.40 -3.48 14.11
C MET A 104 -11.47 -2.09 14.75
N SER A 105 -10.29 -1.50 14.99
CA SER A 105 -10.24 -0.14 15.51
C SER A 105 -10.69 0.88 14.45
N GLU A 106 -11.15 2.02 14.89
CA GLU A 106 -11.58 3.12 14.03
C GLU A 106 -10.43 3.64 13.15
N GLU A 107 -9.22 3.71 13.72
CA GLU A 107 -8.02 4.12 13.01
C GLU A 107 -7.68 3.15 11.88
N THR A 108 -7.73 1.82 12.16
CA THR A 108 -7.47 0.79 11.14
C THR A 108 -8.50 0.88 10.02
N ALA A 109 -9.78 0.99 10.36
CA ALA A 109 -10.86 1.13 9.39
C ALA A 109 -10.66 2.35 8.48
N TYR A 110 -10.33 3.51 9.09
CA TYR A 110 -10.10 4.74 8.33
C TYR A 110 -8.87 4.68 7.44
N MET A 111 -7.72 4.22 7.95
CA MET A 111 -6.49 4.13 7.15
C MET A 111 -6.64 3.19 5.94
N ILE A 112 -7.36 2.07 6.09
CA ILE A 112 -7.68 1.18 4.96
C ILE A 112 -8.65 1.89 4.00
N THR A 113 -9.68 2.56 4.51
CA THR A 113 -10.64 3.30 3.70
C THR A 113 -9.97 4.39 2.88
N ASP A 114 -9.06 5.16 3.45
CA ASP A 114 -8.28 6.19 2.76
C ASP A 114 -7.50 5.62 1.56
N ILE A 115 -6.83 4.47 1.74
CA ILE A 115 -6.16 3.79 0.63
C ILE A 115 -7.16 3.31 -0.43
N LEU A 116 -8.33 2.83 -0.02
CA LEU A 116 -9.36 2.35 -0.94
C LEU A 116 -10.10 3.48 -1.66
N VAL A 117 -10.12 4.69 -1.10
CA VAL A 117 -10.59 5.90 -1.81
C VAL A 117 -9.63 6.23 -2.96
N ASP A 118 -8.33 6.19 -2.76
CA ASP A 118 -7.35 6.32 -3.84
C ASP A 118 -7.53 5.23 -4.91
N ALA A 119 -7.82 3.99 -4.48
CA ALA A 119 -8.11 2.89 -5.39
C ALA A 119 -9.42 3.10 -6.17
N GLY A 120 -10.39 3.80 -5.59
CA GLY A 120 -11.63 4.22 -6.24
C GLY A 120 -11.38 5.14 -7.43
N VAL A 121 -10.43 6.06 -7.29
CA VAL A 121 -10.07 7.02 -8.34
C VAL A 121 -9.22 6.38 -9.44
N SER A 122 -8.20 5.60 -9.08
CA SER A 122 -7.15 5.15 -10.02
C SER A 122 -6.90 3.65 -10.04
N GLY A 123 -7.51 2.89 -9.13
CA GLY A 123 -7.24 1.48 -8.92
C GLY A 123 -8.04 0.51 -9.80
N VAL A 124 -7.84 -0.78 -9.54
CA VAL A 124 -8.45 -1.88 -10.30
C VAL A 124 -9.97 -1.96 -10.14
N GLY A 125 -10.54 -1.44 -9.05
CA GLY A 125 -12.00 -1.41 -8.81
C GLY A 125 -12.67 -0.08 -9.13
N GLY A 126 -11.89 0.96 -9.40
CA GLY A 126 -12.36 2.34 -9.56
C GLY A 126 -12.66 2.76 -10.99
N ASN A 127 -12.46 4.04 -11.26
CA ASN A 127 -12.67 4.78 -12.50
C ASN A 127 -14.07 5.38 -12.66
N PHE A 128 -14.73 5.69 -11.58
CA PHE A 128 -15.83 6.63 -11.59
C PHE A 128 -15.70 7.52 -10.33
N SER A 129 -16.26 8.69 -10.41
CA SER A 129 -16.27 9.63 -9.29
C SER A 129 -17.62 10.32 -9.21
N ILE A 130 -18.00 10.69 -8.00
CA ILE A 130 -19.15 11.54 -7.73
C ILE A 130 -18.60 12.80 -7.07
N GLN A 131 -19.05 13.95 -7.53
CA GLN A 131 -18.50 15.22 -7.10
C GLN A 131 -18.58 15.38 -5.57
N GLY A 132 -17.44 15.59 -4.95
CA GLY A 132 -17.31 15.84 -3.52
C GLY A 132 -17.53 14.63 -2.63
N THR A 133 -17.73 13.43 -3.19
CA THR A 133 -17.98 12.20 -2.43
C THR A 133 -16.76 11.30 -2.42
N ASP A 134 -16.41 10.77 -1.26
CA ASP A 134 -15.37 9.75 -1.13
C ASP A 134 -15.98 8.39 -1.49
N ILE A 135 -15.35 7.72 -2.45
CA ILE A 135 -15.75 6.37 -2.89
C ILE A 135 -14.53 5.46 -2.76
N ALA A 136 -14.58 4.62 -1.76
CA ALA A 136 -13.62 3.55 -1.60
C ALA A 136 -13.98 2.38 -2.54
N ALA A 137 -12.98 1.77 -3.18
CA ALA A 137 -13.23 0.67 -4.12
C ALA A 137 -12.15 -0.40 -4.08
N LYS A 138 -12.58 -1.66 -4.32
CA LYS A 138 -11.69 -2.79 -4.52
C LYS A 138 -12.25 -3.74 -5.56
N GLY A 139 -11.43 -4.08 -6.54
CA GLY A 139 -11.73 -5.13 -7.50
C GLY A 139 -11.09 -6.46 -7.12
N GLY A 140 -11.69 -7.55 -7.57
CA GLY A 140 -11.18 -8.92 -7.47
C GLY A 140 -11.37 -9.66 -8.78
N THR A 141 -10.47 -10.58 -9.11
CA THR A 141 -10.58 -11.47 -10.27
C THR A 141 -9.86 -12.77 -9.92
N SER A 142 -10.59 -13.88 -9.94
CA SER A 142 -9.98 -15.18 -9.76
C SER A 142 -9.44 -15.72 -11.09
N THR A 143 -8.37 -16.50 -10.99
CA THR A 143 -7.78 -17.24 -12.11
C THR A 143 -8.02 -18.74 -11.93
N ILE A 144 -7.97 -19.47 -13.02
CA ILE A 144 -8.15 -20.92 -13.02
C ILE A 144 -6.79 -21.61 -12.95
N SER A 145 -6.72 -22.72 -12.23
CA SER A 145 -5.52 -23.57 -12.18
C SER A 145 -5.25 -24.25 -13.52
N ALA A 146 -4.02 -24.78 -13.71
CA ALA A 146 -3.70 -25.54 -14.90
C ALA A 146 -4.53 -26.83 -15.00
N SER A 147 -4.70 -27.50 -13.86
CA SER A 147 -5.49 -28.74 -13.76
C SER A 147 -6.97 -28.52 -14.04
N ASP A 148 -7.54 -27.41 -13.54
CA ASP A 148 -8.95 -27.13 -13.82
C ASP A 148 -9.17 -26.71 -15.27
N ALA A 149 -8.24 -25.95 -15.86
CA ALA A 149 -8.31 -25.56 -17.25
C ALA A 149 -8.34 -26.82 -18.17
N GLU A 150 -7.52 -27.82 -17.86
CA GLU A 150 -7.50 -29.10 -18.58
C GLU A 150 -8.76 -29.94 -18.28
N ALA A 151 -9.14 -30.05 -17.00
CA ALA A 151 -10.28 -30.86 -16.58
C ALA A 151 -11.62 -30.39 -17.16
N TYR A 152 -11.78 -29.07 -17.31
CA TYR A 152 -13.01 -28.45 -17.82
C TYR A 152 -12.92 -28.03 -19.29
N ASP A 153 -11.82 -28.31 -19.98
CA ASP A 153 -11.58 -27.93 -21.38
C ASP A 153 -11.81 -26.43 -21.64
N VAL A 154 -11.25 -25.59 -20.77
CA VAL A 154 -11.37 -24.13 -20.86
C VAL A 154 -9.99 -23.48 -20.96
N PRO A 155 -9.84 -22.31 -21.61
CA PRO A 155 -8.55 -21.68 -21.76
C PRO A 155 -7.99 -21.20 -20.41
N ARG A 156 -6.65 -21.20 -20.27
CA ARG A 156 -5.94 -20.67 -19.10
C ARG A 156 -6.26 -19.21 -18.79
N SER A 157 -6.77 -18.48 -19.75
CA SER A 157 -7.27 -17.09 -19.58
C SER A 157 -8.71 -17.00 -19.06
N ALA A 158 -9.35 -18.12 -18.81
CA ALA A 158 -10.69 -18.14 -18.20
C ALA A 158 -10.63 -17.57 -16.79
N THR A 159 -11.61 -16.74 -16.47
CA THR A 159 -11.77 -16.11 -15.16
C THR A 159 -13.17 -16.43 -14.65
N PRO A 160 -13.30 -17.33 -13.65
CA PRO A 160 -14.62 -17.72 -13.15
C PRO A 160 -15.35 -16.59 -12.44
N ASN A 161 -14.60 -15.71 -11.75
CA ASN A 161 -15.19 -14.68 -10.89
C ASN A 161 -14.58 -13.32 -11.13
N HIS A 162 -15.42 -12.31 -11.29
CA HIS A 162 -15.09 -10.90 -11.28
C HIS A 162 -15.87 -10.19 -10.18
N TRP A 163 -15.16 -9.66 -9.21
CA TRP A 163 -15.71 -8.89 -8.10
C TRP A 163 -15.44 -7.42 -8.23
N ASN A 164 -16.37 -6.60 -7.82
CA ASN A 164 -16.20 -5.18 -7.61
C ASN A 164 -16.99 -4.74 -6.39
N ILE A 165 -16.33 -4.19 -5.40
CA ILE A 165 -16.94 -3.64 -4.21
C ILE A 165 -16.62 -2.16 -4.16
N THR A 166 -17.64 -1.34 -3.88
CA THR A 166 -17.48 0.08 -3.60
C THR A 166 -18.27 0.46 -2.37
N TYR A 167 -17.81 1.44 -1.63
CA TYR A 167 -18.57 2.01 -0.53
C TYR A 167 -18.27 3.50 -0.35
N SER A 168 -19.27 4.21 0.16
CA SER A 168 -19.22 5.58 0.62
C SER A 168 -19.56 5.60 2.12
N PRO A 169 -19.57 6.76 2.79
CA PRO A 169 -20.08 6.83 4.17
C PRO A 169 -21.50 6.30 4.33
N ASP A 170 -22.33 6.38 3.28
CA ASP A 170 -23.77 6.09 3.35
C ASP A 170 -24.16 4.69 2.87
N TYR A 171 -23.42 4.15 1.88
CA TYR A 171 -23.80 2.91 1.20
C TYR A 171 -22.60 2.02 0.88
N SER A 172 -22.83 0.71 0.86
CA SER A 172 -21.88 -0.27 0.35
C SER A 172 -22.54 -1.12 -0.72
N ILE A 173 -21.84 -1.34 -1.84
CA ILE A 173 -22.31 -2.09 -2.99
C ILE A 173 -21.27 -3.14 -3.34
N ALA A 174 -21.69 -4.42 -3.38
CA ALA A 174 -20.86 -5.49 -3.93
C ALA A 174 -21.50 -6.02 -5.21
N LEU A 175 -20.69 -6.21 -6.23
CA LEU A 175 -21.07 -6.79 -7.51
C LEU A 175 -20.19 -8.01 -7.78
N TRP A 176 -20.83 -9.12 -8.05
CA TRP A 176 -20.23 -10.31 -8.61
C TRP A 176 -20.71 -10.53 -10.04
N LEU A 177 -19.80 -10.88 -10.93
CA LEU A 177 -20.06 -11.25 -12.30
C LEU A 177 -19.28 -12.53 -12.61
N GLY A 178 -19.99 -13.60 -12.99
CA GLY A 178 -19.37 -14.89 -13.21
C GLY A 178 -20.38 -15.95 -13.64
N HIS A 179 -19.97 -17.18 -13.61
CA HIS A 179 -20.78 -18.38 -13.79
C HIS A 179 -20.64 -19.25 -12.55
N ASP A 180 -21.73 -19.88 -12.11
CA ASP A 180 -21.73 -20.74 -10.93
C ASP A 180 -20.81 -21.95 -11.10
N LYS A 181 -20.67 -22.42 -12.33
CA LYS A 181 -19.77 -23.51 -12.69
C LYS A 181 -19.03 -23.18 -13.98
N LEU A 182 -17.79 -23.64 -14.09
CA LEU A 182 -16.99 -23.52 -15.32
C LEU A 182 -17.62 -24.25 -16.52
N THR A 183 -18.42 -25.28 -16.26
CA THR A 183 -19.20 -25.99 -17.30
C THR A 183 -20.30 -25.15 -17.92
N ASP A 184 -20.80 -24.14 -17.22
CA ASP A 184 -21.87 -23.26 -17.66
C ASP A 184 -21.36 -22.08 -18.48
N GLY A 185 -20.05 -21.82 -18.37
CA GLY A 185 -19.34 -20.76 -19.07
C GLY A 185 -18.20 -20.18 -18.28
N TYR A 186 -17.49 -19.23 -18.89
CA TYR A 186 -16.41 -18.48 -18.25
C TYR A 186 -16.34 -17.07 -18.83
N LEU A 187 -15.73 -16.18 -18.06
CA LEU A 187 -15.36 -14.85 -18.50
C LEU A 187 -13.87 -14.82 -18.85
N THR A 188 -13.44 -13.76 -19.54
CA THR A 188 -12.03 -13.44 -19.74
C THR A 188 -11.78 -12.04 -19.17
N SER A 189 -10.53 -11.65 -19.04
CA SER A 189 -10.19 -10.29 -18.63
C SER A 189 -10.86 -9.23 -19.52
N GLY A 190 -11.03 -9.51 -20.82
CA GLY A 190 -11.69 -8.60 -21.76
C GLY A 190 -13.21 -8.55 -21.62
N THR A 191 -13.86 -9.70 -21.31
CA THR A 191 -15.33 -9.79 -21.26
C THR A 191 -15.92 -9.55 -19.87
N GLY A 192 -15.13 -9.67 -18.80
CA GLY A 192 -15.60 -9.47 -17.42
C GLY A 192 -15.19 -8.14 -16.80
N TYR A 193 -14.00 -7.65 -17.13
CA TYR A 193 -13.44 -6.48 -16.47
C TYR A 193 -14.20 -5.18 -16.76
N ASN A 194 -14.45 -4.85 -18.01
CA ASN A 194 -15.15 -3.64 -18.40
C ASN A 194 -16.64 -3.65 -18.01
N PRO A 195 -17.43 -4.73 -18.27
CA PRO A 195 -18.82 -4.79 -17.85
C PRO A 195 -19.02 -4.59 -16.35
N ARG A 196 -18.24 -5.25 -15.49
CA ARG A 196 -18.38 -5.07 -14.03
C ARG A 196 -18.19 -3.63 -13.59
N ARG A 197 -17.22 -2.91 -14.18
CA ARG A 197 -16.96 -1.49 -13.86
C ARG A 197 -18.10 -0.59 -14.34
N GLN A 198 -18.59 -0.82 -15.55
CA GLN A 198 -19.72 -0.06 -16.12
C GLN A 198 -21.00 -0.27 -15.31
N ILE A 199 -21.30 -1.50 -14.92
CA ILE A 199 -22.46 -1.82 -14.08
C ILE A 199 -22.32 -1.13 -12.72
N MET A 200 -21.15 -1.28 -12.07
CA MET A 200 -20.88 -0.65 -10.77
C MET A 200 -21.03 0.88 -10.86
N ALA A 201 -20.42 1.52 -11.83
CA ALA A 201 -20.53 2.96 -12.02
C ALA A 201 -22.00 3.40 -12.27
N ALA A 202 -22.73 2.65 -13.09
CA ALA A 202 -24.13 2.97 -13.39
C ALA A 202 -25.06 2.83 -12.18
N VAL A 203 -24.78 1.90 -11.28
CA VAL A 203 -25.54 1.70 -10.03
C VAL A 203 -25.11 2.74 -8.99
N ALA A 204 -23.82 2.85 -8.72
CA ALA A 204 -23.28 3.73 -7.69
C ALA A 204 -23.62 5.21 -7.92
N THR A 205 -23.57 5.69 -9.17
CA THR A 205 -23.96 7.07 -9.51
C THR A 205 -25.44 7.39 -9.30
N ARG A 206 -26.29 6.37 -9.08
CA ARG A 206 -27.70 6.55 -8.76
C ARG A 206 -28.02 6.43 -7.28
N ILE A 207 -27.13 5.78 -6.52
CA ILE A 207 -27.37 5.43 -5.12
C ILE A 207 -26.57 6.36 -4.20
N TYR A 208 -25.30 6.65 -4.52
CA TYR A 208 -24.43 7.42 -3.67
C TYR A 208 -24.82 8.90 -3.65
N GLU A 209 -24.84 9.46 -2.46
CA GLU A 209 -25.12 10.87 -2.25
C GLU A 209 -23.90 11.74 -2.62
N THR A 210 -24.16 12.96 -3.06
CA THR A 210 -23.11 13.94 -3.33
C THR A 210 -22.66 14.63 -2.05
N GLY A 211 -21.34 14.79 -1.88
CA GLY A 211 -20.78 15.52 -0.76
C GLY A 211 -20.49 14.69 0.49
N SER A 212 -20.72 13.35 0.45
CA SER A 212 -20.40 12.47 1.57
C SER A 212 -18.89 12.19 1.67
N ARG A 213 -18.31 12.39 2.85
CA ARG A 213 -16.90 12.19 3.12
C ARG A 213 -16.68 11.35 4.36
N PHE A 214 -15.62 10.52 4.31
CA PHE A 214 -15.19 9.80 5.51
C PHE A 214 -14.49 10.78 6.47
N GLU A 215 -14.88 10.75 7.74
CA GLU A 215 -14.27 11.59 8.77
C GLU A 215 -13.02 10.92 9.34
N GLN A 216 -11.91 11.65 9.36
CA GLN A 216 -10.66 11.16 9.95
C GLN A 216 -10.79 11.16 11.48
N PRO A 217 -10.61 9.99 12.14
CA PRO A 217 -10.62 9.92 13.58
C PRO A 217 -9.41 10.61 14.20
N SER A 218 -9.57 11.14 15.42
CA SER A 218 -8.49 11.85 16.12
C SER A 218 -7.29 10.98 16.44
N GLY A 219 -7.45 9.66 16.43
CA GLY A 219 -6.37 8.68 16.60
C GLY A 219 -5.54 8.43 15.33
N VAL A 220 -5.84 9.11 14.21
CA VAL A 220 -5.05 9.04 12.97
C VAL A 220 -4.37 10.37 12.72
N VAL A 221 -3.07 10.32 12.50
CA VAL A 221 -2.23 11.48 12.18
C VAL A 221 -1.58 11.30 10.81
N SER A 222 -1.21 12.41 10.16
CA SER A 222 -0.47 12.40 8.92
C SER A 222 0.97 12.83 9.15
N ALA A 223 1.91 12.16 8.48
CA ALA A 223 3.31 12.55 8.47
C ALA A 223 3.87 12.48 7.05
N THR A 224 4.73 13.44 6.70
CA THR A 224 5.44 13.42 5.43
C THR A 224 6.75 12.67 5.62
N ILE A 225 6.85 11.52 4.98
CA ILE A 225 7.98 10.61 5.07
C ILE A 225 8.90 10.71 3.86
N GLU A 226 10.16 10.32 4.05
CA GLU A 226 11.09 10.10 2.95
C GLU A 226 11.03 8.65 2.47
N LEU A 227 10.77 8.48 1.18
CA LEU A 227 10.71 7.16 0.57
C LEU A 227 12.11 6.53 0.46
N GLY A 228 12.22 5.29 0.91
CA GLY A 228 13.46 4.51 0.80
C GLY A 228 14.35 4.56 2.04
N THR A 229 13.89 5.15 3.15
CA THR A 229 14.57 5.07 4.45
C THR A 229 14.18 3.80 5.20
N TYR A 230 15.12 3.17 5.87
CA TYR A 230 14.94 2.00 6.72
C TYR A 230 15.80 2.15 7.98
N PRO A 231 15.21 2.34 9.17
CA PRO A 231 13.79 2.49 9.46
C PRO A 231 13.15 3.69 8.76
N LEU A 232 11.81 3.72 8.71
CA LEU A 232 11.05 4.80 8.09
C LEU A 232 11.29 6.12 8.82
N GLN A 233 11.64 7.18 8.08
CA GLN A 233 11.95 8.51 8.63
C GLN A 233 11.09 9.60 8.01
N LEU A 234 10.94 10.71 8.72
CA LEU A 234 10.32 11.92 8.21
C LEU A 234 11.19 12.53 7.11
N ALA A 235 10.54 13.12 6.12
CA ALA A 235 11.23 13.89 5.09
C ALA A 235 11.80 15.18 5.68
N SER A 236 13.05 15.51 5.33
CA SER A 236 13.66 16.79 5.65
C SER A 236 13.19 17.90 4.68
N GLU A 237 13.56 19.14 4.94
CA GLU A 237 13.33 20.24 3.99
C GLU A 237 14.06 20.02 2.66
N TYR A 238 15.20 19.35 2.70
CA TYR A 238 16.07 19.06 1.55
C TYR A 238 15.64 17.81 0.76
N THR A 239 14.78 16.97 1.31
CA THR A 239 14.28 15.77 0.60
C THR A 239 13.62 16.19 -0.72
N PRO A 240 14.03 15.61 -1.87
CA PRO A 240 13.39 15.88 -3.15
C PRO A 240 11.89 15.57 -3.16
N SER A 241 11.09 16.38 -3.84
CA SER A 241 9.63 16.25 -3.85
C SER A 241 9.14 14.88 -4.35
N ASN A 242 9.85 14.26 -5.28
CA ASN A 242 9.54 12.91 -5.79
C ASN A 242 9.87 11.79 -4.81
N LEU A 243 10.59 12.08 -3.73
CA LEU A 243 10.89 11.16 -2.63
C LEU A 243 10.10 11.49 -1.35
N LYS A 244 9.21 12.49 -1.38
CA LYS A 244 8.29 12.78 -0.28
C LYS A 244 6.96 12.06 -0.51
N SER A 245 6.41 11.47 0.55
CA SER A 245 5.04 10.95 0.58
C SER A 245 4.39 11.35 1.90
N THR A 246 3.16 11.84 1.84
CA THR A 246 2.37 12.07 3.06
C THR A 246 1.50 10.84 3.28
N GLU A 247 1.70 10.17 4.40
CA GLU A 247 1.01 8.94 4.77
C GLU A 247 0.32 9.07 6.12
N LEU A 248 -0.66 8.22 6.35
CA LEU A 248 -1.42 8.15 7.60
C LEU A 248 -0.81 7.13 8.54
N PHE A 249 -0.83 7.45 9.82
CA PHE A 249 -0.35 6.61 10.91
C PHE A 249 -1.36 6.63 12.05
N LYS A 250 -1.43 5.53 12.80
CA LYS A 250 -2.05 5.57 14.13
C LYS A 250 -1.20 6.46 15.02
N ALA A 251 -1.82 7.38 15.75
CA ALA A 251 -1.12 8.32 16.62
C ALA A 251 -0.19 7.60 17.61
N GLY A 252 1.06 8.04 17.67
CA GLY A 252 2.13 7.43 18.45
C GLY A 252 2.91 6.32 17.73
N TYR A 253 2.58 6.03 16.47
CA TYR A 253 3.28 5.07 15.61
C TYR A 253 3.87 5.73 14.35
N GLU A 254 3.71 7.03 14.20
CA GLU A 254 4.38 7.79 13.16
C GLU A 254 5.89 7.87 13.40
N PRO A 255 6.73 7.92 12.35
CA PRO A 255 8.18 8.12 12.52
C PRO A 255 8.44 9.47 13.18
N THR A 256 9.44 9.53 14.05
CA THR A 256 9.87 10.72 14.78
C THR A 256 11.21 11.27 14.29
N GLU A 257 12.05 10.41 13.72
CA GLU A 257 13.36 10.76 13.22
C GLU A 257 13.25 11.39 11.83
N VAL A 258 13.97 12.48 11.61
CA VAL A 258 14.05 13.15 10.31
C VAL A 258 15.24 12.59 9.53
N SER A 259 15.03 12.27 8.26
CA SER A 259 16.09 11.78 7.38
C SER A 259 17.18 12.86 7.19
N SER A 260 18.41 12.47 7.37
CA SER A 260 19.60 13.31 7.08
C SER A 260 20.17 13.06 5.68
N ARG A 261 19.57 12.18 4.89
CA ARG A 261 20.08 11.73 3.59
C ARG A 261 20.38 12.86 2.61
N PHE A 262 19.55 13.89 2.59
CA PHE A 262 19.68 15.05 1.71
C PHE A 262 20.06 16.32 2.47
N ASP A 263 20.53 16.21 3.70
CA ASP A 263 20.99 17.36 4.48
C ASP A 263 22.19 18.05 3.82
N THR A 264 22.46 19.26 4.25
CA THR A 264 23.66 19.98 3.84
C THR A 264 24.89 19.15 4.19
N LEU A 265 25.68 18.80 3.17
CA LEU A 265 26.91 18.05 3.37
C LEU A 265 27.89 18.87 4.22
N ALA A 266 28.67 18.16 5.04
CA ALA A 266 29.74 18.77 5.79
C ALA A 266 30.78 19.42 4.84
N ASP A 267 31.44 20.46 5.31
CA ASP A 267 32.57 21.05 4.57
C ASP A 267 33.70 20.03 4.42
N PRO A 268 34.42 20.01 3.27
CA PRO A 268 35.60 19.18 3.11
C PRO A 268 36.66 19.51 4.16
N THR A 269 37.23 18.48 4.76
CA THR A 269 38.30 18.62 5.80
C THR A 269 39.65 18.17 5.28
N ASN A 270 40.70 18.49 6.06
CA ASN A 270 42.08 18.09 5.80
C ASN A 270 42.60 18.45 4.40
N GLY A 271 42.20 19.64 3.94
CA GLY A 271 42.66 20.17 2.67
C GLY A 271 44.18 20.29 2.62
N THR A 272 44.80 19.72 1.58
CA THR A 272 46.26 19.82 1.32
C THR A 272 46.49 20.25 -0.11
N SER A 273 47.65 20.87 -0.35
CA SER A 273 48.07 21.25 -1.70
C SER A 273 49.52 20.87 -1.96
N THR A 274 49.79 20.45 -3.20
CA THR A 274 51.15 20.18 -3.68
C THR A 274 51.39 20.93 -4.99
N TYR A 275 52.59 21.39 -5.20
CA TYR A 275 53.04 22.07 -6.44
C TYR A 275 54.26 21.37 -7.00
N ASP A 276 54.22 21.00 -8.27
CA ASP A 276 55.30 20.29 -8.98
C ASP A 276 56.15 21.18 -9.90
N GLY A 277 55.94 22.48 -9.86
CA GLY A 277 56.61 23.45 -10.73
C GLY A 277 55.79 23.91 -11.92
N SER A 278 54.67 23.23 -12.22
CA SER A 278 53.75 23.56 -13.32
C SER A 278 52.28 23.43 -12.93
N THR A 279 51.99 22.53 -12.02
CA THR A 279 50.64 22.14 -11.66
C THR A 279 50.44 22.20 -10.15
N ILE A 280 49.30 22.68 -9.71
CA ILE A 280 48.84 22.61 -8.33
C ILE A 280 47.79 21.52 -8.22
N ARG A 281 48.02 20.55 -7.33
CA ARG A 281 47.05 19.57 -6.93
C ARG A 281 46.57 19.89 -5.51
N ILE A 282 45.27 20.05 -5.38
CA ILE A 282 44.57 20.17 -4.11
C ILE A 282 43.84 18.85 -3.82
N SER A 283 43.85 18.39 -2.58
CA SER A 283 43.16 17.22 -2.13
C SER A 283 42.56 17.43 -0.75
N TRP A 284 41.51 16.75 -0.45
CA TRP A 284 40.73 16.82 0.81
C TRP A 284 40.20 15.46 1.16
N ASP A 285 39.68 15.27 2.37
CA ASP A 285 39.02 14.07 2.76
C ASP A 285 37.67 13.94 1.99
N ALA A 286 37.32 12.73 1.57
CA ALA A 286 36.05 12.49 0.97
C ALA A 286 34.90 12.77 1.97
N ILE A 287 33.86 13.42 1.49
CA ILE A 287 32.65 13.64 2.30
C ILE A 287 31.86 12.34 2.29
N GLU A 288 31.50 11.85 3.48
CA GLU A 288 30.61 10.71 3.62
C GLU A 288 29.16 11.12 3.29
N ILE A 289 28.49 10.27 2.52
CA ILE A 289 27.05 10.43 2.23
C ILE A 289 26.30 9.83 3.42
N PRO A 290 25.32 10.54 4.01
CA PRO A 290 24.49 9.96 5.05
C PRO A 290 23.71 8.74 4.52
N ASP A 291 23.77 7.63 5.27
CA ASP A 291 23.03 6.42 4.92
C ASP A 291 21.53 6.62 5.14
N ALA A 292 20.73 6.37 4.11
CA ALA A 292 19.28 6.31 4.22
C ALA A 292 18.79 4.97 4.78
N ILE A 293 19.67 4.00 4.82
CA ILE A 293 19.40 2.64 5.25
C ILE A 293 20.36 2.31 6.39
N ASN A 294 19.82 1.91 7.52
CA ASN A 294 20.58 1.24 8.55
C ASN A 294 20.72 -0.24 8.12
N PRO A 295 21.94 -0.72 7.77
CA PRO A 295 22.15 -2.07 7.27
C PRO A 295 21.72 -3.15 8.27
N ASP A 296 22.05 -2.97 9.55
CA ASP A 296 21.72 -3.95 10.60
C ASP A 296 20.19 -4.06 10.78
N TYR A 297 19.49 -2.91 10.78
CA TYR A 297 18.02 -2.90 10.82
C TYR A 297 17.39 -3.57 9.61
N LEU A 298 17.92 -3.30 8.41
CA LEU A 298 17.38 -3.86 7.18
C LEU A 298 17.62 -5.39 7.11
N GLU A 299 18.78 -5.86 7.55
CA GLU A 299 19.09 -7.29 7.65
C GLU A 299 18.16 -7.98 8.65
N GLU A 300 17.98 -7.42 9.85
CA GLU A 300 17.05 -7.93 10.85
C GLU A 300 15.62 -7.95 10.33
N TYR A 301 15.19 -6.87 9.66
CA TYR A 301 13.86 -6.75 9.06
C TYR A 301 13.61 -7.85 8.03
N PHE A 302 14.52 -8.11 7.10
CA PHE A 302 14.32 -9.13 6.09
C PHE A 302 14.44 -10.56 6.66
N ASN A 303 15.33 -10.81 7.60
CA ASN A 303 15.45 -12.11 8.27
C ASN A 303 14.21 -12.43 9.10
N GLY A 304 13.59 -11.43 9.75
CA GLY A 304 12.33 -11.60 10.45
C GLY A 304 11.09 -11.66 9.54
N TYR A 305 11.20 -11.12 8.32
CA TYR A 305 10.10 -11.01 7.37
C TYR A 305 9.92 -12.25 6.49
N PHE A 306 11.02 -12.90 6.12
CA PHE A 306 10.98 -14.12 5.33
C PHE A 306 11.00 -15.32 6.27
N SER A 307 9.94 -16.15 6.21
CA SER A 307 9.91 -17.43 6.90
C SER A 307 11.08 -18.33 6.42
N ASP A 308 11.42 -19.37 7.16
CA ASP A 308 12.48 -20.31 6.82
C ASP A 308 12.42 -20.82 5.37
N TYR A 309 11.22 -20.92 4.81
CA TYR A 309 11.01 -21.33 3.42
C TYR A 309 11.52 -20.30 2.38
N TYR A 310 11.50 -19.00 2.72
CA TYR A 310 11.94 -17.92 1.84
C TYR A 310 13.23 -17.25 2.31
N ALA A 311 13.88 -17.78 3.34
CA ALA A 311 15.11 -17.19 3.90
C ALA A 311 16.23 -17.02 2.85
N GLU A 312 16.29 -17.89 1.83
CA GLU A 312 17.24 -17.76 0.74
C GLU A 312 17.09 -16.49 -0.10
N TYR A 313 15.90 -15.88 -0.08
CA TYR A 313 15.62 -14.62 -0.81
C TYR A 313 15.88 -13.37 0.05
N ALA A 314 16.06 -13.51 1.35
CA ALA A 314 16.25 -12.36 2.25
C ALA A 314 17.49 -11.56 1.85
N GLU A 315 18.61 -12.24 1.57
CA GLU A 315 19.86 -11.59 1.15
C GLU A 315 19.72 -10.89 -0.20
N GLU A 316 19.04 -11.50 -1.18
CA GLU A 316 18.80 -10.89 -2.49
C GLU A 316 17.98 -9.61 -2.34
N TYR A 317 16.90 -9.62 -1.56
CA TYR A 317 16.08 -8.43 -1.30
C TYR A 317 16.81 -7.36 -0.54
N TYR A 318 17.66 -7.74 0.41
CA TYR A 318 18.53 -6.82 1.14
C TYR A 318 19.50 -6.11 0.19
N GLN A 319 20.22 -6.87 -0.64
CA GLN A 319 21.17 -6.32 -1.61
C GLN A 319 20.49 -5.45 -2.67
N ASP A 320 19.34 -5.86 -3.17
CA ASP A 320 18.54 -5.06 -4.11
C ASP A 320 18.14 -3.71 -3.50
N ARG A 321 17.84 -3.69 -2.21
CA ARG A 321 17.43 -2.45 -1.51
C ARG A 321 18.62 -1.52 -1.30
N ILE A 322 19.78 -2.05 -0.95
CA ILE A 322 21.04 -1.27 -0.88
C ILE A 322 21.36 -0.69 -2.26
N ALA A 323 21.39 -1.52 -3.30
CA ALA A 323 21.69 -1.08 -4.66
C ALA A 323 20.70 -0.02 -5.18
N TYR A 324 19.42 -0.16 -4.88
CA TYR A 324 18.40 0.85 -5.20
C TYR A 324 18.67 2.17 -4.50
N ASN A 325 19.05 2.13 -3.23
CA ASN A 325 19.37 3.33 -2.46
C ASN A 325 20.60 4.05 -3.02
N ASP A 326 21.67 3.32 -3.28
CA ASP A 326 22.91 3.85 -3.85
C ASP A 326 22.68 4.52 -5.21
N ALA A 327 21.86 3.88 -6.06
CA ALA A 327 21.51 4.43 -7.37
C ALA A 327 20.68 5.74 -7.29
N ASN A 328 19.96 5.98 -6.18
CA ASN A 328 19.12 7.16 -6.01
C ASN A 328 19.77 8.30 -5.21
N ILE A 329 20.86 8.04 -4.48
CA ILE A 329 21.60 9.08 -3.75
C ILE A 329 22.39 9.98 -4.70
N GLY A 330 22.90 9.41 -5.77
CA GLY A 330 23.78 10.14 -6.70
C GLY A 330 25.22 10.23 -6.22
N THR A 331 26.04 10.94 -6.97
CA THR A 331 27.47 11.09 -6.70
C THR A 331 27.76 12.46 -6.11
N ILE A 332 28.52 12.52 -5.03
CA ILE A 332 29.02 13.78 -4.50
C ILE A 332 29.96 14.42 -5.51
N GLY A 333 29.75 15.72 -5.75
CA GLY A 333 30.62 16.54 -6.57
C GLY A 333 31.10 17.76 -5.82
N TYR A 334 32.28 18.21 -6.17
CA TYR A 334 32.96 19.36 -5.57
C TYR A 334 33.13 20.45 -6.62
N GLN A 335 32.63 21.65 -6.32
CA GLN A 335 32.95 22.84 -7.09
C GLN A 335 34.19 23.52 -6.45
N VAL A 336 35.27 23.62 -7.21
CA VAL A 336 36.55 24.16 -6.72
C VAL A 336 36.69 25.63 -7.09
N TYR A 337 37.08 26.45 -6.12
CA TYR A 337 37.28 27.88 -6.30
C TYR A 337 38.68 28.29 -5.89
N LEU A 338 39.22 29.26 -6.59
CA LEU A 338 40.37 30.04 -6.17
C LEU A 338 39.88 31.35 -5.53
N GLN A 339 40.37 31.67 -4.34
CA GLN A 339 40.16 32.99 -3.76
C GLN A 339 41.28 33.91 -4.18
N ASP A 340 40.98 35.01 -4.86
CA ASP A 340 41.97 36.02 -5.25
C ASP A 340 42.41 36.87 -4.05
N ALA A 341 43.43 37.72 -4.26
CA ALA A 341 43.95 38.59 -3.22
C ALA A 341 42.92 39.62 -2.69
N SER A 342 41.84 39.84 -3.38
CA SER A 342 40.73 40.73 -3.00
C SER A 342 39.62 40.01 -2.30
N GLY A 343 39.70 38.65 -2.13
CA GLY A 343 38.70 37.82 -1.49
C GLY A 343 37.60 37.30 -2.42
N ASN A 344 37.69 37.56 -3.73
CA ASN A 344 36.70 37.08 -4.68
C ASN A 344 36.96 35.61 -5.03
N LEU A 345 35.87 34.83 -5.17
CA LEU A 345 35.94 33.45 -5.58
C LEU A 345 35.85 33.31 -7.09
N VAL A 346 36.87 32.70 -7.67
CA VAL A 346 36.96 32.37 -9.10
C VAL A 346 36.80 30.85 -9.25
N SER A 347 35.78 30.39 -9.98
CA SER A 347 35.59 28.98 -10.22
C SER A 347 36.72 28.40 -11.07
N LEU A 348 37.37 27.34 -10.55
CA LEU A 348 38.37 26.56 -11.27
C LEU A 348 37.78 25.38 -12.03
N GLY A 349 36.64 24.83 -11.56
CA GLY A 349 35.98 23.71 -12.19
C GLY A 349 35.26 22.79 -11.21
N TYR A 350 34.75 21.69 -11.74
CA TYR A 350 34.01 20.68 -11.02
C TYR A 350 34.73 19.33 -11.05
N THR A 351 34.68 18.57 -9.96
CA THR A 351 35.22 17.21 -9.88
C THR A 351 34.34 16.33 -9.00
N THR A 352 34.28 15.03 -9.30
CA THR A 352 33.70 14.01 -8.43
C THR A 352 34.75 13.28 -7.58
N ASN A 353 36.03 13.61 -7.77
CA ASN A 353 37.12 13.08 -6.97
C ASN A 353 37.34 13.98 -5.76
N ASN A 354 37.93 13.48 -4.70
CA ASN A 354 38.38 14.24 -3.54
C ASN A 354 39.74 14.96 -3.77
N TYR A 355 40.00 15.27 -5.02
CA TYR A 355 41.15 16.11 -5.44
C TYR A 355 40.80 16.86 -6.74
N TYR A 356 41.53 17.96 -6.94
CA TYR A 356 41.48 18.73 -8.19
C TYR A 356 42.92 19.18 -8.57
N THR A 357 43.17 19.21 -9.87
CA THR A 357 44.47 19.65 -10.39
C THR A 357 44.26 20.77 -11.41
N TYR A 358 45.02 21.84 -11.29
CA TYR A 358 44.98 22.93 -12.25
C TYR A 358 46.39 23.43 -12.58
N SER A 359 46.56 23.94 -13.80
CA SER A 359 47.86 24.52 -14.22
C SER A 359 48.03 25.90 -13.62
N ALA A 360 49.13 26.09 -12.92
CA ALA A 360 49.56 27.41 -12.44
C ALA A 360 50.17 28.16 -13.63
N SER A 361 49.35 28.96 -14.34
CA SER A 361 49.81 29.82 -15.43
C SER A 361 50.14 31.23 -14.94
#